data_88dd337952e73bbb41a2b4b4187625b8
#
_entry.id   88dd337952e73bbb41a2b4b4187625b8
#
_cell.length_a   1.000
_cell.length_b   1.000
_cell.length_c   1.000
_cell.angle_alpha   90.00
_cell.angle_beta   90.00
_cell.angle_gamma   90.00
#
_symmetry.space_group_name_H-M   'P 1'
#
loop_
_entity.id
_entity.type
_entity.pdbx_description
1 polymer ?
#
loop_
_entity_poly.entity_id
_entity_poly.type
_entity_poly.pdbx_seq_one_letter_code
_entity_poly.pdbx_strand_id
1 'polypeptide(L)'
;PLTSIVNYVDLLSKLSLPEDARSYVEVLQRQSARLKKLTEDLVEASKASTGNIPVSLAPTDLNVLLSQVCGEYQQRLEKQVLEPVLSLCEPGAAAMADGRLLWRVLDNLMSNICKYAMPGTRVYFESSAAGGIVTITFKNISKYELNIPAEELMARFVRGDRSRHTEGSGLGLSIAQSLTELQGGSFRLEIDGDLFKAIVSFPQDGTQELHA
;
A
#
# COMPACT_ATOMS: atom_id res chain seq x y z
N PRO A 1 -23.82 -5.34 -10.88
CA PRO A 1 -23.44 -6.16 -12.04
C PRO A 1 -22.07 -6.84 -11.85
N LEU A 2 -21.03 -6.11 -11.43
CA LEU A 2 -19.67 -6.68 -11.30
C LEU A 2 -19.59 -7.79 -10.24
N THR A 3 -20.24 -7.61 -9.09
CA THR A 3 -20.30 -8.63 -8.03
C THR A 3 -20.93 -9.94 -8.56
N SER A 4 -21.96 -9.82 -9.38
CA SER A 4 -22.60 -11.00 -10.02
C SER A 4 -21.64 -11.71 -10.97
N ILE A 5 -20.89 -10.96 -11.79
CA ILE A 5 -19.88 -11.55 -12.71
C ILE A 5 -18.82 -12.32 -11.89
N VAL A 6 -18.27 -11.71 -10.83
CA VAL A 6 -17.27 -12.36 -9.96
C VAL A 6 -17.83 -13.65 -9.36
N ASN A 7 -19.07 -13.61 -8.85
CA ASN A 7 -19.71 -14.78 -8.23
C ASN A 7 -19.94 -15.91 -9.25
N TYR A 8 -20.44 -15.61 -10.47
CA TYR A 8 -20.64 -16.63 -11.49
C TYR A 8 -19.34 -17.23 -12.00
N VAL A 9 -18.28 -16.42 -12.12
CA VAL A 9 -16.95 -16.92 -12.50
C VAL A 9 -16.38 -17.82 -11.40
N ASP A 10 -16.59 -17.49 -10.12
CA ASP A 10 -16.19 -18.35 -9.00
C ASP A 10 -17.00 -19.66 -8.96
N LEU A 11 -18.28 -19.63 -9.27
CA LEU A 11 -19.10 -20.85 -9.41
C LEU A 11 -18.63 -21.72 -10.57
N LEU A 12 -18.32 -21.12 -11.73
CA LEU A 12 -17.78 -21.85 -12.88
C LEU A 12 -16.44 -22.52 -12.58
N SER A 13 -15.57 -21.87 -11.80
CA SER A 13 -14.26 -22.44 -11.43
C SER A 13 -14.35 -23.71 -10.57
N LYS A 14 -15.49 -23.92 -9.89
CA LYS A 14 -15.76 -25.09 -9.03
C LYS A 14 -16.37 -26.26 -9.79
N LEU A 15 -16.74 -26.07 -11.07
CA LEU A 15 -17.30 -27.14 -11.89
C LEU A 15 -16.20 -27.99 -12.52
N SER A 16 -16.54 -29.25 -12.87
CA SER A 16 -15.69 -30.10 -13.69
C SER A 16 -15.78 -29.66 -15.14
N LEU A 17 -14.82 -28.84 -15.57
CA LEU A 17 -14.75 -28.30 -16.92
C LEU A 17 -13.68 -29.02 -17.75
N PRO A 18 -13.85 -29.11 -19.07
CA PRO A 18 -12.78 -29.48 -20.01
C PRO A 18 -11.58 -28.53 -19.82
N GLU A 19 -10.36 -29.01 -20.14
CA GLU A 19 -9.12 -28.27 -19.86
C GLU A 19 -9.08 -26.91 -20.56
N ASP A 20 -9.54 -26.85 -21.80
CA ASP A 20 -9.66 -25.59 -22.55
C ASP A 20 -10.61 -24.58 -21.86
N ALA A 21 -11.77 -25.06 -21.40
CA ALA A 21 -12.76 -24.22 -20.70
C ALA A 21 -12.22 -23.74 -19.33
N ARG A 22 -11.45 -24.58 -18.63
CA ARG A 22 -10.81 -24.23 -17.35
C ARG A 22 -9.85 -23.05 -17.53
N SER A 23 -9.02 -23.09 -18.57
CA SER A 23 -8.08 -22.00 -18.86
C SER A 23 -8.79 -20.66 -19.10
N TYR A 24 -9.93 -20.66 -19.80
CA TYR A 24 -10.73 -19.45 -19.99
C TYR A 24 -11.37 -18.95 -18.69
N VAL A 25 -11.86 -19.85 -17.84
CA VAL A 25 -12.42 -19.49 -16.52
C VAL A 25 -11.36 -18.89 -15.62
N GLU A 26 -10.14 -19.41 -15.60
CA GLU A 26 -9.01 -18.82 -14.84
C GLU A 26 -8.66 -17.40 -15.32
N VAL A 27 -8.69 -17.17 -16.63
CA VAL A 27 -8.49 -15.83 -17.19
C VAL A 27 -9.62 -14.88 -16.76
N LEU A 28 -10.89 -15.33 -16.88
CA LEU A 28 -12.05 -14.55 -16.47
C LEU A 28 -12.02 -14.23 -14.96
N GLN A 29 -11.64 -15.18 -14.12
CA GLN A 29 -11.52 -15.03 -12.68
C GLN A 29 -10.48 -13.94 -12.35
N ARG A 30 -9.31 -14.01 -12.96
CA ARG A 30 -8.26 -13.01 -12.79
C ARG A 30 -8.68 -11.62 -13.25
N GLN A 31 -9.33 -11.53 -14.44
CA GLN A 31 -9.75 -10.25 -15.00
C GLN A 31 -10.94 -9.63 -14.24
N SER A 32 -11.90 -10.43 -13.81
CA SER A 32 -13.04 -9.93 -13.01
C SER A 32 -12.59 -9.46 -11.61
N ALA A 33 -11.69 -10.19 -10.95
CA ALA A 33 -11.08 -9.76 -9.70
C ALA A 33 -10.29 -8.44 -9.86
N ARG A 34 -9.53 -8.33 -10.96
CA ARG A 34 -8.82 -7.08 -11.30
C ARG A 34 -9.78 -5.91 -11.52
N LEU A 35 -10.85 -6.11 -12.29
CA LEU A 35 -11.85 -5.06 -12.55
C LEU A 35 -12.53 -4.63 -11.25
N LYS A 36 -12.89 -5.58 -10.38
CA LYS A 36 -13.43 -5.29 -9.05
C LYS A 36 -12.47 -4.40 -8.25
N LYS A 37 -11.20 -4.77 -8.17
CA LYS A 37 -10.18 -3.98 -7.46
C LYS A 37 -10.03 -2.56 -8.05
N LEU A 38 -10.01 -2.43 -9.37
CA LEU A 38 -9.92 -1.12 -10.04
C LEU A 38 -11.11 -0.22 -9.69
N THR A 39 -12.34 -0.76 -9.66
CA THR A 39 -13.54 0.01 -9.29
C THR A 39 -13.54 0.40 -7.82
N GLU A 40 -13.11 -0.47 -6.92
CA GLU A 40 -12.95 -0.18 -5.49
C GLU A 40 -11.92 0.93 -5.28
N ASP A 41 -10.73 0.81 -5.88
CA ASP A 41 -9.66 1.81 -5.80
C ASP A 41 -10.12 3.17 -6.37
N LEU A 42 -10.89 3.19 -7.48
CA LEU A 42 -11.41 4.42 -8.06
C LEU A 42 -12.40 5.12 -7.13
N VAL A 43 -13.35 4.35 -6.54
CA VAL A 43 -14.32 4.90 -5.59
C VAL A 43 -13.63 5.42 -4.34
N GLU A 44 -12.64 4.70 -3.82
CA GLU A 44 -11.84 5.11 -2.67
C GLU A 44 -11.05 6.40 -2.97
N ALA A 45 -10.34 6.45 -4.09
CA ALA A 45 -9.61 7.64 -4.52
C ALA A 45 -10.53 8.86 -4.70
N SER A 46 -11.73 8.66 -5.25
CA SER A 46 -12.73 9.71 -5.38
C SER A 46 -13.22 10.22 -4.02
N LYS A 47 -13.56 9.32 -3.10
CA LYS A 47 -14.02 9.68 -1.75
C LYS A 47 -12.91 10.36 -0.93
N ALA A 48 -11.67 9.85 -1.00
CA ALA A 48 -10.53 10.42 -0.29
C ALA A 48 -10.24 11.86 -0.76
N SER A 49 -10.27 12.10 -2.08
CA SER A 49 -10.00 13.43 -2.63
C SER A 49 -11.11 14.46 -2.38
N THR A 50 -12.34 14.01 -2.14
CA THR A 50 -13.48 14.90 -1.83
C THR A 50 -13.70 15.07 -0.32
N GLY A 51 -12.86 14.45 0.53
CA GLY A 51 -13.02 14.47 1.98
C GLY A 51 -14.25 13.69 2.50
N ASN A 52 -14.89 12.89 1.66
CA ASN A 52 -16.11 12.17 1.99
C ASN A 52 -15.89 10.81 2.66
N ILE A 53 -14.70 10.59 3.24
CA ILE A 53 -14.44 9.43 4.09
C ILE A 53 -14.53 9.89 5.55
N PRO A 54 -15.37 9.25 6.39
CA PRO A 54 -15.40 9.56 7.81
C PRO A 54 -14.07 9.15 8.46
N VAL A 55 -13.45 10.09 9.16
CA VAL A 55 -12.18 9.90 9.88
C VAL A 55 -12.48 9.85 11.37
N SER A 56 -11.97 8.82 12.04
CA SER A 56 -12.05 8.64 13.50
C SER A 56 -10.64 8.63 14.07
N LEU A 57 -10.12 9.80 14.41
CA LEU A 57 -8.78 9.92 15.00
C LEU A 57 -8.78 9.36 16.43
N ALA A 58 -7.80 8.50 16.72
CA ALA A 58 -7.54 7.94 18.04
C ALA A 58 -6.02 7.77 18.22
N PRO A 59 -5.52 7.72 19.49
CA PRO A 59 -4.14 7.36 19.73
C PRO A 59 -3.83 6.00 19.08
N THR A 60 -2.90 6.00 18.15
CA THR A 60 -2.57 4.83 17.32
C THR A 60 -1.07 4.57 17.40
N ASP A 61 -0.71 3.36 17.84
CA ASP A 61 0.69 2.92 17.88
C ASP A 61 1.13 2.48 16.46
N LEU A 62 2.02 3.27 15.87
CA LEU A 62 2.52 3.04 14.51
C LEU A 62 3.47 1.83 14.46
N ASN A 63 4.20 1.52 15.56
CA ASN A 63 5.06 0.34 15.63
C ASN A 63 4.23 -0.95 15.58
N VAL A 64 3.10 -0.97 16.29
CA VAL A 64 2.17 -2.12 16.26
C VAL A 64 1.62 -2.31 14.85
N LEU A 65 1.10 -1.25 14.22
CA LEU A 65 0.57 -1.34 12.85
C LEU A 65 1.62 -1.77 11.83
N LEU A 66 2.83 -1.22 11.92
CA LEU A 66 3.92 -1.57 11.00
C LEU A 66 4.33 -3.04 11.17
N SER A 67 4.42 -3.52 12.40
CA SER A 67 4.71 -4.93 12.71
C SER A 67 3.62 -5.87 12.17
N GLN A 68 2.36 -5.50 12.36
CA GLN A 68 1.22 -6.30 11.88
C GLN A 68 1.21 -6.41 10.36
N VAL A 69 1.37 -5.29 9.64
CA VAL A 69 1.37 -5.33 8.17
C VAL A 69 2.57 -6.10 7.63
N CYS A 70 3.75 -6.00 8.25
CA CYS A 70 4.91 -6.82 7.88
C CYS A 70 4.63 -8.31 8.05
N GLY A 71 3.99 -8.71 9.16
CA GLY A 71 3.59 -10.10 9.41
C GLY A 71 2.60 -10.62 8.37
N GLU A 72 1.56 -9.84 8.01
CA GLU A 72 0.58 -10.24 7.00
C GLU A 72 1.19 -10.38 5.59
N TYR A 73 2.21 -9.60 5.29
CA TYR A 73 2.87 -9.63 3.99
C TYR A 73 4.04 -10.61 3.90
N GLN A 74 4.44 -11.27 4.99
CA GLN A 74 5.62 -12.14 5.05
C GLN A 74 5.65 -13.16 3.91
N GLN A 75 4.59 -13.97 3.73
CA GLN A 75 4.53 -14.98 2.67
C GLN A 75 4.61 -14.37 1.25
N ARG A 76 4.08 -13.16 1.08
CA ARG A 76 4.11 -12.47 -0.22
C ARG A 76 5.50 -11.92 -0.51
N LEU A 77 6.20 -11.42 0.48
CA LEU A 77 7.59 -10.98 0.38
C LEU A 77 8.51 -12.16 0.06
N GLU A 78 8.35 -13.28 0.78
CA GLU A 78 9.09 -14.52 0.53
C GLU A 78 8.90 -15.03 -0.91
N LYS A 79 7.66 -15.06 -1.42
CA LYS A 79 7.36 -15.43 -2.82
C LYS A 79 8.03 -14.52 -3.85
N GLN A 80 8.28 -13.27 -3.51
CA GLN A 80 9.00 -12.30 -4.35
C GLN A 80 10.51 -12.30 -4.09
N VAL A 81 11.01 -13.21 -3.24
CA VAL A 81 12.42 -13.29 -2.84
C VAL A 81 12.93 -11.96 -2.26
N LEU A 82 12.11 -11.32 -1.42
CA LEU A 82 12.41 -10.06 -0.74
C LEU A 82 12.71 -10.32 0.73
N GLU A 83 13.79 -9.72 1.25
CA GLU A 83 14.20 -9.82 2.65
C GLU A 83 13.71 -8.60 3.43
N PRO A 84 12.68 -8.73 4.32
CA PRO A 84 12.20 -7.61 5.13
C PRO A 84 13.18 -7.27 6.26
N VAL A 85 13.48 -5.99 6.40
CA VAL A 85 14.24 -5.42 7.52
C VAL A 85 13.35 -4.43 8.24
N LEU A 86 12.94 -4.79 9.47
CA LEU A 86 12.07 -3.96 10.31
C LEU A 86 12.91 -3.27 11.40
N SER A 87 12.81 -1.95 11.48
CA SER A 87 13.46 -1.11 12.49
C SER A 87 12.44 -0.21 13.16
N LEU A 88 12.15 -0.46 14.42
CA LEU A 88 11.17 0.29 15.21
C LEU A 88 11.86 1.25 16.17
N CYS A 89 11.33 2.46 16.30
CA CYS A 89 11.88 3.43 17.24
C CYS A 89 11.45 3.12 18.69
N GLU A 90 12.34 3.46 19.64
CA GLU A 90 12.10 3.41 21.08
C GLU A 90 12.32 4.81 21.70
N PRO A 91 11.45 5.25 22.64
CA PRO A 91 10.14 4.68 22.98
C PRO A 91 9.17 4.75 21.80
N GLY A 92 8.09 3.95 21.82
CA GLY A 92 7.18 3.74 20.70
C GLY A 92 6.69 4.98 19.96
N ALA A 93 6.18 4.78 18.75
CA ALA A 93 5.70 5.83 17.85
C ALA A 93 4.16 5.89 17.89
N ALA A 94 3.59 6.79 18.68
CA ALA A 94 2.15 7.03 18.71
C ALA A 94 1.76 8.33 18.02
N ALA A 95 0.67 8.30 17.24
CA ALA A 95 0.09 9.45 16.57
C ALA A 95 -1.44 9.45 16.70
N MET A 96 -2.07 10.61 16.58
CA MET A 96 -3.50 10.74 16.40
C MET A 96 -3.87 10.37 14.96
N ALA A 97 -4.32 9.15 14.74
CA ALA A 97 -4.66 8.64 13.41
C ALA A 97 -5.90 7.75 13.44
N ASP A 98 -6.54 7.54 12.30
CA ASP A 98 -7.53 6.48 12.11
C ASP A 98 -6.79 5.19 11.71
N GLY A 99 -6.67 4.26 12.66
CA GLY A 99 -5.92 3.01 12.44
C GLY A 99 -6.38 2.23 11.21
N ARG A 100 -7.67 2.30 10.86
CA ARG A 100 -8.27 1.65 9.68
C ARG A 100 -7.77 2.29 8.38
N LEU A 101 -7.75 3.63 8.32
CA LEU A 101 -7.25 4.37 7.15
C LEU A 101 -5.74 4.26 7.03
N LEU A 102 -5.03 4.33 8.16
CA LEU A 102 -3.58 4.14 8.18
C LEU A 102 -3.19 2.72 7.75
N TRP A 103 -3.91 1.69 8.22
CA TRP A 103 -3.72 0.33 7.70
C TRP A 103 -3.82 0.29 6.16
N ARG A 104 -4.81 0.97 5.59
CA ARG A 104 -5.00 1.04 4.15
C ARG A 104 -3.85 1.74 3.42
N VAL A 105 -3.26 2.77 4.05
CA VAL A 105 -2.04 3.43 3.56
C VAL A 105 -0.88 2.42 3.49
N LEU A 106 -0.64 1.71 4.60
CA LEU A 106 0.43 0.72 4.69
C LEU A 106 0.22 -0.46 3.72
N ASP A 107 -1.01 -0.96 3.57
CA ASP A 107 -1.38 -2.01 2.61
C ASP A 107 -1.07 -1.60 1.16
N ASN A 108 -1.38 -0.35 0.77
CA ASN A 108 -1.03 0.17 -0.55
C ASN A 108 0.49 0.20 -0.78
N LEU A 109 1.27 0.62 0.22
CA LEU A 109 2.73 0.66 0.14
C LEU A 109 3.34 -0.75 0.08
N MET A 110 2.88 -1.69 0.91
CA MET A 110 3.32 -3.09 0.89
C MET A 110 2.98 -3.79 -0.44
N SER A 111 1.76 -3.56 -0.95
CA SER A 111 1.35 -4.06 -2.26
C SER A 111 2.25 -3.51 -3.38
N ASN A 112 2.66 -2.25 -3.29
CA ASN A 112 3.59 -1.61 -4.21
C ASN A 112 4.97 -2.28 -4.17
N ILE A 113 5.53 -2.50 -2.97
CA ILE A 113 6.80 -3.22 -2.78
C ILE A 113 6.74 -4.62 -3.41
N CYS A 114 5.71 -5.42 -3.10
CA CYS A 114 5.58 -6.77 -3.65
C CYS A 114 5.49 -6.81 -5.19
N LYS A 115 5.04 -5.72 -5.82
CA LYS A 115 4.93 -5.62 -7.29
C LYS A 115 6.20 -5.10 -7.97
N TYR A 116 6.91 -4.18 -7.32
CA TYR A 116 7.92 -3.36 -7.98
C TYR A 116 9.31 -3.48 -7.39
N ALA A 117 9.49 -4.04 -6.20
CA ALA A 117 10.82 -4.27 -5.64
C ALA A 117 11.59 -5.32 -6.45
N MET A 118 12.91 -5.13 -6.53
CA MET A 118 13.82 -6.05 -7.20
C MET A 118 13.98 -7.34 -6.37
N PRO A 119 13.69 -8.51 -6.93
CA PRO A 119 13.89 -9.79 -6.23
C PRO A 119 15.35 -9.96 -5.77
N GLY A 120 15.54 -10.62 -4.63
CA GLY A 120 16.86 -10.85 -4.04
C GLY A 120 17.43 -9.63 -3.31
N THR A 121 16.63 -8.58 -3.09
CA THR A 121 17.04 -7.39 -2.34
C THR A 121 16.32 -7.25 -1.00
N ARG A 122 16.88 -6.40 -0.13
CA ARG A 122 16.23 -6.02 1.13
C ARG A 122 15.16 -4.96 0.90
N VAL A 123 14.10 -5.06 1.69
CA VAL A 123 13.07 -4.02 1.82
C VAL A 123 13.04 -3.54 3.26
N TYR A 124 13.09 -2.24 3.47
CA TYR A 124 13.23 -1.64 4.79
C TYR A 124 11.93 -0.99 5.22
N PHE A 125 11.54 -1.26 6.45
CA PHE A 125 10.38 -0.71 7.13
C PHE A 125 10.87 -0.08 8.43
N GLU A 126 10.79 1.24 8.53
CA GLU A 126 11.36 1.98 9.66
C GLU A 126 10.31 2.87 10.28
N SER A 127 10.27 2.95 11.60
CA SER A 127 9.59 4.01 12.32
C SER A 127 10.60 4.92 13.00
N SER A 128 10.26 6.19 13.15
CA SER A 128 11.06 7.16 13.89
C SER A 128 10.16 8.19 14.55
N ALA A 129 10.59 8.75 15.69
CA ALA A 129 9.93 9.84 16.38
C ALA A 129 10.96 10.92 16.68
N ALA A 130 10.79 12.11 16.12
CA ALA A 130 11.69 13.23 16.31
C ALA A 130 10.96 14.57 16.12
N GLY A 131 11.24 15.54 16.99
CA GLY A 131 10.72 16.91 16.84
C GLY A 131 9.19 17.01 16.89
N GLY A 132 8.51 16.13 17.63
CA GLY A 132 7.04 16.08 17.70
C GLY A 132 6.38 15.50 16.46
N ILE A 133 7.14 14.79 15.61
CA ILE A 133 6.65 14.10 14.41
C ILE A 133 7.02 12.64 14.51
N VAL A 134 6.07 11.77 14.21
CA VAL A 134 6.28 10.34 14.03
C VAL A 134 6.24 10.01 12.56
N THR A 135 7.18 9.19 12.11
CA THR A 135 7.36 8.87 10.68
C THR A 135 7.47 7.38 10.47
N ILE A 136 6.78 6.88 9.46
CA ILE A 136 7.00 5.52 8.91
C ILE A 136 7.66 5.68 7.54
N THR A 137 8.74 4.92 7.31
CA THR A 137 9.48 4.93 6.05
C THR A 137 9.52 3.54 5.44
N PHE A 138 9.21 3.45 4.16
CA PHE A 138 9.33 2.26 3.33
C PHE A 138 10.42 2.50 2.29
N LYS A 139 11.39 1.59 2.17
CA LYS A 139 12.49 1.70 1.20
C LYS A 139 12.70 0.39 0.47
N ASN A 140 12.85 0.44 -0.85
CA ASN A 140 13.21 -0.72 -1.67
C ASN A 140 13.95 -0.28 -2.94
N ILE A 141 14.71 -1.19 -3.52
CA ILE A 141 15.24 -1.03 -4.87
C ILE A 141 14.16 -1.45 -5.87
N SER A 142 13.90 -0.63 -6.86
CA SER A 142 12.95 -0.93 -7.93
C SER A 142 13.56 -1.90 -8.94
N LYS A 143 12.76 -2.87 -9.42
CA LYS A 143 13.16 -3.75 -10.53
C LYS A 143 13.06 -3.08 -11.90
N TYR A 144 12.44 -1.92 -11.96
CA TYR A 144 12.33 -1.09 -13.16
C TYR A 144 13.02 0.23 -12.90
N GLU A 145 13.65 0.74 -13.93
CA GLU A 145 14.22 2.08 -13.92
C GLU A 145 13.17 3.13 -13.55
N LEU A 146 13.48 3.94 -12.55
CA LEU A 146 12.61 5.03 -12.10
C LEU A 146 13.04 6.32 -12.82
N ASN A 147 12.58 6.49 -14.05
CA ASN A 147 12.94 7.60 -14.93
C ASN A 147 11.88 8.72 -14.97
N ILE A 148 10.95 8.71 -14.04
CA ILE A 148 9.91 9.73 -13.88
C ILE A 148 10.01 10.39 -12.51
N PRO A 149 9.72 11.71 -12.40
CA PRO A 149 9.73 12.44 -11.13
C PRO A 149 8.75 11.83 -10.09
N ALA A 150 9.07 12.01 -8.82
CA ALA A 150 8.25 11.51 -7.72
C ALA A 150 6.80 12.05 -7.77
N GLU A 151 6.65 13.32 -8.13
CA GLU A 151 5.36 14.00 -8.27
C GLU A 151 4.51 13.37 -9.38
N GLU A 152 5.14 12.97 -10.47
CA GLU A 152 4.46 12.30 -11.58
C GLU A 152 4.05 10.88 -11.18
N LEU A 153 4.88 10.14 -10.44
CA LEU A 153 4.51 8.81 -9.91
C LEU A 153 3.34 8.85 -8.93
N MET A 154 3.16 9.95 -8.22
CA MET A 154 2.03 10.15 -7.29
C MET A 154 0.75 10.56 -8.02
N ALA A 155 0.82 11.04 -9.25
CA ALA A 155 -0.37 11.38 -10.01
C ALA A 155 -1.25 10.14 -10.26
N ARG A 156 -2.57 10.38 -10.36
CA ARG A 156 -3.54 9.29 -10.55
C ARG A 156 -3.34 8.59 -11.88
N PHE A 157 -3.45 7.26 -11.88
CA PHE A 157 -3.33 6.41 -13.06
C PHE A 157 -1.95 6.40 -13.74
N VAL A 158 -0.95 7.02 -13.12
CA VAL A 158 0.42 7.01 -13.67
C VAL A 158 1.08 5.68 -13.31
N ARG A 159 1.79 5.14 -14.28
CA ARG A 159 2.58 3.92 -14.18
C ARG A 159 3.84 4.15 -14.99
N GLY A 160 5.00 3.82 -14.43
CA GLY A 160 6.27 3.87 -15.18
C GLY A 160 6.17 3.08 -16.49
N ASP A 161 6.81 3.54 -17.54
CA ASP A 161 6.65 2.98 -18.90
C ASP A 161 6.86 1.46 -18.96
N ARG A 162 7.86 0.92 -18.28
CA ARG A 162 8.15 -0.52 -18.22
C ARG A 162 7.22 -1.30 -17.27
N SER A 163 6.50 -0.64 -16.38
CA SER A 163 5.55 -1.28 -15.46
C SER A 163 4.12 -1.39 -15.99
N ARG A 164 3.86 -0.93 -17.22
CA ARG A 164 2.52 -0.97 -17.84
C ARG A 164 1.93 -2.36 -17.96
N HIS A 165 2.77 -3.40 -18.02
CA HIS A 165 2.35 -4.80 -18.10
C HIS A 165 2.13 -5.47 -16.73
N THR A 166 2.50 -4.83 -15.62
CA THR A 166 2.25 -5.37 -14.28
C THR A 166 0.80 -5.11 -13.81
N GLU A 167 0.26 -5.99 -12.98
CA GLU A 167 -1.10 -5.82 -12.43
C GLU A 167 -1.14 -4.64 -11.44
N GLY A 168 -2.04 -3.68 -11.65
CA GLY A 168 -2.25 -2.56 -10.74
C GLY A 168 -3.15 -1.48 -11.35
N SER A 169 -3.80 -0.69 -10.49
CA SER A 169 -4.65 0.44 -10.89
C SER A 169 -3.86 1.70 -11.25
N GLY A 170 -2.63 1.83 -10.75
CA GLY A 170 -1.89 3.11 -10.75
C GLY A 170 -2.45 4.13 -9.75
N LEU A 171 -3.35 3.70 -8.85
CA LEU A 171 -3.98 4.58 -7.85
C LEU A 171 -3.41 4.41 -6.44
N GLY A 172 -2.65 3.35 -6.16
CA GLY A 172 -2.24 3.00 -4.80
C GLY A 172 -1.46 4.11 -4.08
N LEU A 173 -0.52 4.78 -4.76
CA LEU A 173 0.25 5.87 -4.17
C LEU A 173 -0.62 7.12 -3.93
N SER A 174 -1.47 7.49 -4.88
CA SER A 174 -2.38 8.63 -4.72
C SER A 174 -3.45 8.39 -3.65
N ILE A 175 -3.91 7.14 -3.48
CA ILE A 175 -4.79 6.76 -2.37
C ILE A 175 -4.05 6.87 -1.05
N ALA A 176 -2.82 6.33 -0.95
CA ALA A 176 -2.01 6.41 0.26
C ALA A 176 -1.76 7.86 0.66
N GLN A 177 -1.41 8.73 -0.28
CA GLN A 177 -1.25 10.17 -0.05
C GLN A 177 -2.56 10.80 0.46
N SER A 178 -3.66 10.65 -0.28
CA SER A 178 -4.95 11.28 0.08
C SER A 178 -5.46 10.81 1.44
N LEU A 179 -5.32 9.51 1.77
CA LEU A 179 -5.71 8.98 3.08
C LEU A 179 -4.81 9.46 4.21
N THR A 180 -3.53 9.70 3.96
CA THR A 180 -2.61 10.28 4.95
C THR A 180 -2.97 11.75 5.23
N GLU A 181 -3.14 12.54 4.17
CA GLU A 181 -3.49 13.97 4.27
C GLU A 181 -4.87 14.19 4.91
N LEU A 182 -5.84 13.33 4.62
CA LEU A 182 -7.18 13.37 5.22
C LEU A 182 -7.17 13.21 6.74
N GLN A 183 -6.15 12.53 7.28
CA GLN A 183 -5.93 12.34 8.72
C GLN A 183 -5.03 13.44 9.34
N GLY A 184 -4.64 14.46 8.60
CA GLY A 184 -3.74 15.53 9.05
C GLY A 184 -2.26 15.15 9.00
N GLY A 185 -1.89 14.01 8.39
CA GLY A 185 -0.52 13.61 8.15
C GLY A 185 0.05 14.19 6.85
N SER A 186 1.30 13.85 6.56
CA SER A 186 1.97 14.18 5.30
C SER A 186 2.55 12.93 4.63
N PHE A 187 2.48 12.89 3.31
CA PHE A 187 3.02 11.83 2.49
C PHE A 187 4.08 12.39 1.54
N ARG A 188 5.26 11.77 1.50
CA ARG A 188 6.34 12.18 0.61
C ARG A 188 6.95 10.96 -0.05
N LEU A 189 7.29 11.11 -1.33
CA LEU A 189 8.02 10.13 -2.11
C LEU A 189 9.39 10.70 -2.49
N GLU A 190 10.44 9.92 -2.28
CA GLU A 190 11.81 10.24 -2.70
C GLU A 190 12.30 9.14 -3.64
N ILE A 191 12.94 9.54 -4.74
CA ILE A 191 13.55 8.66 -5.72
C ILE A 191 14.99 9.08 -5.89
N ASP A 192 15.90 8.11 -5.75
CA ASP A 192 17.33 8.31 -6.00
C ASP A 192 17.85 7.11 -6.81
N GLY A 193 18.01 7.31 -8.13
CA GLY A 193 18.23 6.20 -9.06
C GLY A 193 17.12 5.17 -8.97
N ASP A 194 17.46 3.92 -8.66
CA ASP A 194 16.48 2.84 -8.49
C ASP A 194 15.94 2.72 -7.05
N LEU A 195 16.40 3.57 -6.13
CA LEU A 195 15.89 3.60 -4.76
C LEU A 195 14.55 4.31 -4.72
N PHE A 196 13.52 3.57 -4.32
CA PHE A 196 12.20 4.09 -4.01
C PHE A 196 12.05 4.23 -2.50
N LYS A 197 11.63 5.40 -2.03
CA LYS A 197 11.41 5.68 -0.61
C LYS A 197 10.10 6.43 -0.42
N ALA A 198 9.15 5.81 0.28
CA ALA A 198 7.89 6.44 0.69
C ALA A 198 7.93 6.77 2.18
N ILE A 199 7.52 7.98 2.53
CA ILE A 199 7.57 8.53 3.88
C ILE A 199 6.17 9.00 4.26
N VAL A 200 5.64 8.46 5.35
CA VAL A 200 4.35 8.80 5.94
C VAL A 200 4.60 9.41 7.32
N SER A 201 4.15 10.64 7.56
CA SER A 201 4.43 11.34 8.81
C SER A 201 3.15 11.89 9.43
N PHE A 202 3.08 11.84 10.77
CA PHE A 202 1.99 12.41 11.56
C PHE A 202 2.55 13.23 12.72
N PRO A 203 1.80 14.23 13.23
CA PRO A 203 2.11 14.82 14.51
C PRO A 203 2.11 13.73 15.61
N GLN A 204 3.13 13.77 16.48
CA GLN A 204 3.21 12.85 17.61
C GLN A 204 2.03 13.11 18.57
N ASP A 205 1.46 12.05 19.12
CA ASP A 205 0.47 12.18 20.18
C ASP A 205 1.16 12.69 21.46
N GLY A 206 0.82 13.90 21.91
CA GLY A 206 1.39 14.51 23.10
C GLY A 206 1.05 13.81 24.44
N THR A 207 0.23 12.76 24.41
CA THR A 207 -0.16 12.01 25.62
C THR A 207 0.96 11.09 26.15
N GLN A 208 2.02 10.83 25.37
CA GLN A 208 3.13 9.98 25.83
C GLN A 208 4.19 10.66 26.70
N GLU A 209 4.18 12.00 26.83
CA GLU A 209 5.15 12.71 27.71
C GLU A 209 4.84 12.59 29.22
N LEU A 210 3.72 11.96 29.61
CA LEU A 210 3.27 11.88 31.01
C LEU A 210 3.65 10.60 31.76
N HIS A 211 4.40 9.67 31.15
CA HIS A 211 4.74 8.37 31.77
C HIS A 211 6.25 8.03 31.70
N ALA A 212 7.13 9.05 31.66
CA ALA A 212 8.59 8.86 31.82
C ALA A 212 9.07 9.28 33.22
#